data_c758f3efb4036b8174e3b2d871b5d9ab
#
_entry.id   c758f3efb4036b8174e3b2d871b5d9ab
#
_cell.length_a   1.000
_cell.length_b   1.000
_cell.length_c   1.000
_cell.angle_alpha   90.00
_cell.angle_beta   90.00
_cell.angle_gamma   90.00
#
_symmetry.space_group_name_H-M   'P 1'
#
loop_
_entity.id
_entity.type
_entity.pdbx_description
1 polymer ?
#
loop_
_entity_poly.entity_id
_entity_poly.type
_entity_poly.pdbx_seq_one_letter_code
_entity_poly.pdbx_strand_id
1 'polypeptide(L)'
;MPTVTASKVSADELQSFDEMKESLPDGAIKEAIDVLSAGIHRGENVVVAEETQVCTPSEAATFLGLSRTHLYKILDAGALAFHIVGERDKRILVSHLVAYRDEVRGARARTAKMFAAGTSAEDTMLDETP
;
A
#
# COMPACT_ATOMS: atom_id res chain seq x y z
N MET A 1 11.25 -1.11 -9.65
CA MET A 1 10.68 -1.25 -8.32
C MET A 1 10.34 -2.72 -8.09
N PRO A 2 11.16 -3.42 -7.32
CA PRO A 2 10.90 -4.85 -7.09
C PRO A 2 9.57 -5.04 -6.36
N THR A 3 8.73 -5.88 -6.94
CA THR A 3 7.42 -6.13 -6.37
C THR A 3 7.23 -7.63 -6.20
N VAL A 4 6.82 -8.04 -5.00
CA VAL A 4 6.43 -9.42 -4.75
C VAL A 4 4.92 -9.48 -4.89
N THR A 5 4.47 -10.20 -5.91
CA THR A 5 3.04 -10.34 -6.18
C THR A 5 2.52 -11.56 -5.43
N ALA A 6 1.65 -11.34 -4.46
CA ALA A 6 1.18 -12.42 -3.59
C ALA A 6 0.61 -13.61 -4.36
N SER A 7 -0.11 -13.35 -5.45
CA SER A 7 -0.71 -14.42 -6.23
C SER A 7 0.32 -15.29 -6.96
N LYS A 8 1.56 -14.83 -7.08
CA LYS A 8 2.63 -15.58 -7.74
C LYS A 8 3.53 -16.33 -6.77
N VAL A 9 3.27 -16.18 -5.48
CA VAL A 9 4.06 -16.88 -4.45
C VAL A 9 3.34 -18.18 -4.12
N SER A 10 4.02 -19.31 -4.32
CA SER A 10 3.40 -20.61 -4.03
C SER A 10 3.39 -20.85 -2.53
N ALA A 11 2.53 -21.78 -2.09
CA ALA A 11 2.47 -22.15 -0.67
C ALA A 11 3.81 -22.72 -0.20
N ASP A 12 4.49 -23.50 -1.05
CA ASP A 12 5.78 -24.08 -0.69
C ASP A 12 6.84 -23.00 -0.55
N GLU A 13 6.84 -22.02 -1.44
CA GLU A 13 7.79 -20.93 -1.39
C GLU A 13 7.58 -20.11 -0.13
N LEU A 14 6.35 -19.81 0.20
CA LEU A 14 6.02 -19.03 1.39
C LEU A 14 6.39 -19.80 2.66
N GLN A 15 6.15 -21.10 2.68
CA GLN A 15 6.52 -21.92 3.83
C GLN A 15 8.03 -21.92 4.03
N SER A 16 8.81 -22.10 2.97
CA SER A 16 10.27 -22.05 3.06
C SER A 16 10.76 -20.71 3.55
N PHE A 17 10.13 -19.62 3.09
CA PHE A 17 10.47 -18.29 3.52
C PHE A 17 10.19 -18.10 5.01
N ASP A 18 9.03 -18.55 5.48
CA ASP A 18 8.65 -18.42 6.88
C ASP A 18 9.57 -19.25 7.78
N GLU A 19 9.99 -20.43 7.33
CA GLU A 19 10.94 -21.24 8.09
C GLU A 19 12.29 -20.54 8.18
N MET A 20 12.74 -19.95 7.09
CA MET A 20 14.02 -19.25 7.07
C MET A 20 14.00 -18.06 8.03
N LYS A 21 12.92 -17.31 8.05
CA LYS A 21 12.86 -16.12 8.89
C LYS A 21 12.91 -16.45 10.37
N GLU A 22 12.45 -17.62 10.77
CA GLU A 22 12.51 -18.04 12.18
C GLU A 22 13.93 -18.23 12.66
N SER A 23 14.87 -18.48 11.75
CA SER A 23 16.27 -18.67 12.13
C SER A 23 17.04 -17.36 12.21
N LEU A 24 16.42 -16.24 11.88
CA LEU A 24 17.10 -14.96 11.92
C LEU A 24 17.13 -14.40 13.34
N PRO A 25 18.22 -13.72 13.73
CA PRO A 25 18.25 -13.07 15.04
C PRO A 25 17.27 -11.89 15.07
N ASP A 26 16.79 -11.56 16.25
CA ASP A 26 15.92 -10.43 16.41
C ASP A 26 16.65 -9.14 16.02
N GLY A 27 15.98 -8.28 15.30
CA GLY A 27 16.55 -7.02 14.85
C GLY A 27 15.77 -6.45 13.69
N ALA A 28 16.29 -5.36 13.14
CA ALA A 28 15.60 -4.61 12.10
C ALA A 28 15.36 -5.43 10.83
N ILE A 29 16.30 -6.30 10.48
CA ILE A 29 16.16 -7.12 9.28
C ILE A 29 15.02 -8.13 9.45
N LYS A 30 14.96 -8.79 10.61
CA LYS A 30 13.88 -9.73 10.87
C LYS A 30 12.53 -9.03 10.89
N GLU A 31 12.48 -7.83 11.47
CA GLU A 31 11.24 -7.06 11.48
C GLU A 31 10.78 -6.73 10.05
N ALA A 32 11.71 -6.34 9.17
CA ALA A 32 11.37 -6.03 7.80
C ALA A 32 10.87 -7.28 7.07
N ILE A 33 11.49 -8.42 7.33
CA ILE A 33 11.09 -9.68 6.71
C ILE A 33 9.72 -10.13 7.24
N ASP A 34 9.44 -9.89 8.51
CA ASP A 34 8.13 -10.19 9.09
C ASP A 34 7.03 -9.36 8.41
N VAL A 35 7.30 -8.09 8.12
CA VAL A 35 6.35 -7.23 7.42
C VAL A 35 6.08 -7.77 6.02
N LEU A 36 7.12 -8.20 5.32
CA LEU A 36 6.98 -8.77 3.98
C LEU A 36 6.13 -10.05 4.05
N SER A 37 6.45 -10.95 4.95
CA SER A 37 5.71 -12.20 5.11
C SER A 37 4.24 -11.93 5.43
N ALA A 38 3.98 -11.02 6.37
CA ALA A 38 2.61 -10.70 6.76
C ALA A 38 1.81 -10.12 5.58
N GLY A 39 2.43 -9.27 4.76
CA GLY A 39 1.77 -8.72 3.59
C GLY A 39 1.38 -9.81 2.60
N ILE A 40 2.29 -10.75 2.34
CA ILE A 40 2.02 -11.85 1.42
C ILE A 40 0.90 -12.74 1.97
N HIS A 41 0.93 -13.03 3.26
CA HIS A 41 -0.12 -13.85 3.90
C HIS A 41 -1.50 -13.18 3.79
N ARG A 42 -1.54 -11.85 3.78
CA ARG A 42 -2.80 -11.14 3.60
C ARG A 42 -3.23 -11.05 2.14
N GLY A 43 -2.44 -11.60 1.22
CA GLY A 43 -2.74 -11.54 -0.21
C GLY A 43 -2.39 -10.21 -0.85
N GLU A 44 -1.58 -9.40 -0.19
CA GLU A 44 -1.18 -8.10 -0.72
C GLU A 44 0.11 -8.20 -1.51
N ASN A 45 0.24 -7.32 -2.51
CA ASN A 45 1.50 -7.20 -3.20
C ASN A 45 2.42 -6.32 -2.35
N VAL A 46 3.67 -6.72 -2.26
CA VAL A 46 4.64 -6.02 -1.43
C VAL A 46 5.75 -5.46 -2.31
N VAL A 47 6.08 -4.20 -2.09
CA VAL A 47 7.13 -3.53 -2.83
C VAL A 47 8.33 -3.33 -1.91
N VAL A 48 9.52 -3.64 -2.43
CA VAL A 48 10.76 -3.38 -1.72
C VAL A 48 11.46 -2.25 -2.44
N ALA A 49 11.72 -1.15 -1.74
CA ALA A 49 12.30 0.04 -2.36
C ALA A 49 13.13 0.81 -1.37
N GLU A 50 14.11 1.52 -1.90
CA GLU A 50 14.87 2.45 -1.08
C GLU A 50 14.02 3.67 -0.81
N GLU A 51 14.32 4.35 0.28
CA GLU A 51 13.55 5.52 0.71
C GLU A 51 13.46 6.61 -0.35
N THR A 52 14.53 6.78 -1.10
CA THR A 52 14.60 7.83 -2.13
C THR A 52 14.27 7.33 -3.54
N GLN A 53 13.88 6.08 -3.67
CA GLN A 53 13.57 5.54 -4.98
C GLN A 53 12.34 6.20 -5.58
N VAL A 54 12.39 6.44 -6.90
CA VAL A 54 11.27 7.04 -7.62
C VAL A 54 10.68 6.03 -8.59
N CYS A 55 9.44 6.26 -8.98
CA CYS A 55 8.77 5.42 -9.96
C CYS A 55 8.05 6.28 -11.00
N THR A 56 7.73 5.66 -12.12
CA THR A 56 6.98 6.32 -13.18
C THR A 56 5.48 6.30 -12.84
N PRO A 57 4.69 7.15 -13.51
CA PRO A 57 3.24 7.09 -13.32
C PRO A 57 2.65 5.72 -13.65
N SER A 58 3.19 5.03 -14.67
CA SER A 58 2.72 3.69 -15.00
C SER A 58 2.95 2.70 -13.86
N GLU A 59 4.14 2.75 -13.26
CA GLU A 59 4.45 1.90 -12.12
C GLU A 59 3.57 2.23 -10.93
N ALA A 60 3.34 3.52 -10.69
CA ALA A 60 2.50 3.96 -9.60
C ALA A 60 1.05 3.50 -9.79
N ALA A 61 0.53 3.60 -11.01
CA ALA A 61 -0.82 3.16 -11.32
C ALA A 61 -0.96 1.65 -11.06
N THR A 62 0.02 0.88 -11.50
CA THR A 62 0.02 -0.56 -11.27
C THR A 62 0.03 -0.87 -9.77
N PHE A 63 0.87 -0.19 -9.02
CA PHE A 63 0.96 -0.41 -7.58
C PHE A 63 -0.36 -0.10 -6.88
N LEU A 64 -1.04 0.97 -7.29
CA LEU A 64 -2.29 1.38 -6.68
C LEU A 64 -3.51 0.64 -7.25
N GLY A 65 -3.32 -0.13 -8.32
CA GLY A 65 -4.44 -0.83 -8.97
C GLY A 65 -5.36 0.11 -9.72
N LEU A 66 -4.80 1.19 -10.27
CA LEU A 66 -5.58 2.20 -10.98
C LEU A 66 -5.20 2.27 -12.45
N SER A 67 -6.06 2.88 -13.27
CA SER A 67 -5.69 3.20 -14.64
C SER A 67 -4.75 4.41 -14.64
N ARG A 68 -3.98 4.57 -15.71
CA ARG A 68 -3.10 5.73 -15.83
C ARG A 68 -3.91 7.02 -15.82
N THR A 69 -5.05 7.03 -16.47
CA THR A 69 -5.91 8.21 -16.51
C THR A 69 -6.34 8.61 -15.10
N HIS A 70 -6.74 7.64 -14.29
CA HIS A 70 -7.15 7.91 -12.91
C HIS A 70 -5.96 8.43 -12.09
N LEU A 71 -4.79 7.82 -12.28
CA LEU A 71 -3.60 8.28 -11.57
C LEU A 71 -3.26 9.72 -11.93
N TYR A 72 -3.33 10.09 -13.20
CA TYR A 72 -3.03 11.46 -13.60
C TYR A 72 -4.02 12.45 -12.99
N LYS A 73 -5.28 12.06 -12.82
CA LYS A 73 -6.24 12.91 -12.12
C LYS A 73 -5.85 13.14 -10.67
N ILE A 74 -5.33 12.10 -10.01
CA ILE A 74 -4.87 12.21 -8.63
C ILE A 74 -3.67 13.16 -8.55
N LEU A 75 -2.74 13.05 -9.48
CA LEU A 75 -1.58 13.93 -9.52
C LEU A 75 -1.99 15.37 -9.80
N ASP A 76 -2.89 15.57 -10.76
CA ASP A 76 -3.33 16.91 -11.12
C ASP A 76 -4.12 17.58 -10.00
N ALA A 77 -4.82 16.79 -9.20
CA ALA A 77 -5.56 17.31 -8.05
C ALA A 77 -4.64 17.64 -6.86
N GLY A 78 -3.36 17.28 -6.94
CA GLY A 78 -2.43 17.54 -5.85
C GLY A 78 -2.52 16.56 -4.70
N ALA A 79 -3.26 15.47 -4.87
CA ALA A 79 -3.43 14.50 -3.79
C ALA A 79 -2.20 13.61 -3.59
N LEU A 80 -1.35 13.51 -4.62
CA LEU A 80 -0.12 12.73 -4.56
C LEU A 80 0.99 13.57 -5.16
N ALA A 81 2.05 13.79 -4.40
CA ALA A 81 3.16 14.63 -4.83
C ALA A 81 3.99 13.96 -5.92
N PHE A 82 4.46 14.75 -6.85
CA PHE A 82 5.35 14.28 -7.90
C PHE A 82 6.31 15.39 -8.28
N HIS A 83 7.36 15.04 -9.03
CA HIS A 83 8.25 16.06 -9.59
C HIS A 83 8.48 15.78 -11.08
N ILE A 84 8.95 16.78 -11.78
CA ILE A 84 9.18 16.69 -13.22
C ILE A 84 10.63 16.38 -13.46
N VAL A 85 10.90 15.40 -14.34
CA VAL A 85 12.23 15.06 -14.77
C VAL A 85 12.29 15.37 -16.25
N GLY A 86 13.35 16.07 -16.69
CA GLY A 86 13.40 16.51 -18.07
C GLY A 86 12.40 17.60 -18.33
N GLU A 87 11.66 17.50 -19.43
CA GLU A 87 10.74 18.56 -19.82
C GLU A 87 9.32 18.31 -19.33
N ARG A 88 8.90 17.06 -19.25
CA ARG A 88 7.52 16.78 -18.89
C ARG A 88 7.29 15.44 -18.21
N ASP A 89 8.34 14.66 -18.00
CA ASP A 89 8.16 13.34 -17.40
C ASP A 89 7.94 13.45 -15.89
N LYS A 90 6.90 12.83 -15.40
CA LYS A 90 6.59 12.86 -13.98
C LYS A 90 7.25 11.69 -13.27
N ARG A 91 7.71 11.95 -12.05
CA ARG A 91 8.26 10.89 -11.18
C ARG A 91 7.68 11.05 -9.79
N ILE A 92 7.42 9.94 -9.14
CA ILE A 92 6.79 9.92 -7.82
C ILE A 92 7.72 9.18 -6.88
N LEU A 93 8.00 9.77 -5.71
CA LEU A 93 8.78 9.06 -4.70
C LEU A 93 7.98 7.87 -4.20
N VAL A 94 8.61 6.71 -4.14
CA VAL A 94 7.94 5.49 -3.68
C VAL A 94 7.44 5.66 -2.25
N SER A 95 8.17 6.38 -1.40
CA SER A 95 7.71 6.64 -0.03
C SER A 95 6.40 7.43 -0.01
N HIS A 96 6.24 8.41 -0.92
CA HIS A 96 5.00 9.17 -1.02
C HIS A 96 3.86 8.29 -1.54
N LEU A 97 4.18 7.37 -2.46
CA LEU A 97 3.20 6.47 -3.03
C LEU A 97 2.65 5.51 -1.97
N VAL A 98 3.54 4.97 -1.15
CA VAL A 98 3.15 4.07 -0.07
C VAL A 98 2.32 4.81 0.96
N ALA A 99 2.73 6.03 1.33
CA ALA A 99 1.98 6.84 2.28
C ALA A 99 0.58 7.16 1.75
N TYR A 100 0.47 7.48 0.46
CA TYR A 100 -0.83 7.75 -0.15
C TYR A 100 -1.73 6.51 -0.11
N ARG A 101 -1.17 5.34 -0.46
CA ARG A 101 -1.94 4.10 -0.41
C ARG A 101 -2.47 3.83 0.99
N ASP A 102 -1.61 4.00 1.99
CA ASP A 102 -1.98 3.73 3.37
C ASP A 102 -3.04 4.71 3.86
N GLU A 103 -2.94 5.97 3.44
CA GLU A 103 -3.93 6.97 3.79
C GLU A 103 -5.30 6.63 3.18
N VAL A 104 -5.32 6.21 1.90
CA VAL A 104 -6.54 5.83 1.24
C VAL A 104 -7.15 4.59 1.90
N ARG A 105 -6.33 3.59 2.22
CA ARG A 105 -6.80 2.40 2.91
C ARG A 105 -7.34 2.74 4.28
N GLY A 106 -6.68 3.62 5.00
CA GLY A 106 -7.14 4.07 6.30
C GLY A 106 -8.48 4.78 6.21
N ALA A 107 -8.65 5.63 5.20
CA ALA A 107 -9.91 6.33 4.99
C ALA A 107 -11.03 5.35 4.67
N ARG A 108 -10.76 4.35 3.81
CA ARG A 108 -11.75 3.33 3.47
C ARG A 108 -12.13 2.50 4.68
N ALA A 109 -11.14 2.13 5.51
CA ALA A 109 -11.41 1.35 6.71
C ALA A 109 -12.26 2.14 7.69
N ARG A 110 -11.97 3.43 7.85
CA ARG A 110 -12.77 4.28 8.72
C ARG A 110 -14.20 4.43 8.20
N THR A 111 -14.37 4.60 6.90
CA THR A 111 -15.69 4.72 6.31
C THR A 111 -16.49 3.43 6.47
N ALA A 112 -15.88 2.28 6.23
CA ALA A 112 -16.54 1.00 6.41
C ALA A 112 -16.97 0.79 7.85
N LYS A 113 -16.10 1.20 8.78
CA LYS A 113 -16.41 1.07 10.19
C LYS A 113 -17.56 1.99 10.58
N MET A 114 -17.60 3.17 10.03
CA MET A 114 -18.68 4.12 10.29
C MET A 114 -20.00 3.58 9.75
N PHE A 115 -20.02 3.01 8.56
CA PHE A 115 -21.22 2.44 8.01
C PHE A 115 -21.71 1.24 8.85
N ALA A 116 -20.80 0.40 9.29
CA ALA A 116 -21.17 -0.71 10.13
C ALA A 116 -21.78 -0.24 11.46
N ALA A 117 -21.15 0.76 12.07
CA ALA A 117 -21.67 1.31 13.32
C ALA A 117 -23.00 2.03 13.07
N GLY A 118 -23.09 2.76 11.98
CA GLY A 118 -24.32 3.44 11.66
C GLY A 118 -25.45 2.49 11.37
N THR A 119 -25.16 1.35 10.77
CA THR A 119 -26.18 0.36 10.52
C THR A 119 -26.71 -0.25 11.79
N SER A 120 -25.82 -0.52 12.72
CA SER A 120 -26.26 -1.15 13.95
C SER A 120 -26.79 -0.13 14.92
N ALA A 121 -26.32 1.10 14.87
CA ALA A 121 -26.73 2.08 15.81
C ALA A 121 -27.40 3.22 15.18
N GLU A 122 -27.88 3.05 13.99
CA GLU A 122 -28.33 4.16 13.29
C GLU A 122 -29.40 4.86 14.01
N ASP A 123 -30.07 4.17 14.75
CA ASP A 123 -31.06 4.72 15.51
C ASP A 123 -30.46 5.58 16.56
N THR A 124 -29.29 5.36 17.01
CA THR A 124 -28.78 6.13 18.04
C THR A 124 -27.86 7.12 17.52
N MET A 125 -27.26 6.76 16.48
CA MET A 125 -26.23 7.48 16.08
C MET A 125 -26.50 8.84 15.69
N LEU A 126 -27.54 8.99 15.18
CA LEU A 126 -27.77 10.26 14.80
C LEU A 126 -27.65 11.17 15.87
N ASP A 127 -27.68 10.71 16.96
CA ASP A 127 -27.58 11.44 18.02
C ASP A 127 -26.29 11.48 18.50
N GLU A 128 -25.70 10.96 18.47
CA GLU A 128 -24.58 11.08 18.88
C GLU A 128 -23.68 11.35 18.26
N THR A 129 -23.90 11.58 17.78
CA THR A 129 -23.16 11.65 17.29
C THR A 129 -22.76 12.18 17.23
N PRO A 130 -22.61 12.19 17.54
CA PRO A 130 -22.18 12.62 17.70
C PRO A 130 -21.67 13.08 17.17
#